data_5b324bcef3daa4b269b636f6af307580
#
_entry.id   5b324bcef3daa4b269b636f6af307580
#
_cell.length_a   1.000
_cell.length_b   1.000
_cell.length_c   1.000
_cell.angle_alpha   90.00
_cell.angle_beta   90.00
_cell.angle_gamma   90.00
#
_symmetry.space_group_name_H-M   'P 1'
#
loop_
_entity.id
_entity.type
_entity.pdbx_description
1 polymer ?
#
loop_
_entity_poly.entity_id
_entity_poly.type
_entity_poly.pdbx_seq_one_letter_code
_entity_poly.pdbx_strand_id
1 'polypeptide(L)'
;MTPPTVTPSQVRCALLLRDEIGFLDLRHEAAYATGHPLFAANMAADRIALEAGTRLPRKDVPVVVYDAGEGLVPQAADRLMALGYTDVRQLDGGLQAWQVAGFELFRDVNSYAKAFGELVESRRHTPSLSADEVAALMASKANIRVLDVRRFDEYATMNIPGSVSVPGAELVLRAGRVAPDPGTTIIVNCAGRTRSIIGTQSLINAGVANKVLALRNGTISWTLAKQNLEHGAGRRSDIGLFEGAKTNAREVAYRAGVRHVGMEEAMSLQAQTRRTLYRFDVRASEDYAAGHIGGFRHYPGGQLVQEIDMAAPVRGARILCSNRAASCCGEEVRKWHFCDVSARPQVRSGLKSRRTHGWRRAEAVRRGRIPNRDRPASRPYRHRCHGEGYR
;
A
#
# COMPACT_ATOMS: atom_id res chain seq x y z
N MET A 1 -17.90 27.08 -12.44
CA MET A 1 -19.10 26.85 -11.54
C MET A 1 -18.61 26.35 -10.21
N THR A 2 -19.24 26.76 -9.08
CA THR A 2 -18.91 26.17 -7.78
C THR A 2 -19.48 24.74 -7.74
N PRO A 3 -18.65 23.71 -7.49
CA PRO A 3 -19.14 22.34 -7.45
C PRO A 3 -20.05 22.14 -6.20
N PRO A 4 -20.98 21.17 -6.22
CA PRO A 4 -21.79 20.83 -5.06
C PRO A 4 -20.91 20.42 -3.89
N THR A 5 -21.33 20.72 -2.67
CA THR A 5 -20.58 20.42 -1.45
C THR A 5 -20.98 19.07 -0.85
N VAL A 6 -20.06 18.47 -0.11
CA VAL A 6 -20.27 17.26 0.70
C VAL A 6 -19.58 17.43 2.04
N THR A 7 -20.23 17.04 3.13
CA THR A 7 -19.69 17.23 4.47
C THR A 7 -18.53 16.25 4.79
N PRO A 8 -17.59 16.61 5.68
CA PRO A 8 -16.54 15.70 6.15
C PRO A 8 -17.07 14.36 6.67
N SER A 9 -18.21 14.37 7.39
CA SER A 9 -18.84 13.16 7.92
C SER A 9 -19.34 12.22 6.83
N GLN A 10 -19.95 12.78 5.77
CA GLN A 10 -20.42 11.97 4.61
C GLN A 10 -19.23 11.35 3.88
N VAL A 11 -18.18 12.12 3.60
CA VAL A 11 -16.96 11.59 2.95
C VAL A 11 -16.33 10.50 3.82
N ARG A 12 -16.16 10.72 5.12
CA ARG A 12 -15.61 9.72 6.02
C ARG A 12 -16.44 8.44 6.06
N CYS A 13 -17.75 8.56 6.06
CA CYS A 13 -18.65 7.42 6.02
C CYS A 13 -18.45 6.60 4.72
N ALA A 14 -18.46 7.24 3.56
CA ALA A 14 -18.21 6.59 2.27
C ALA A 14 -16.85 5.88 2.23
N LEU A 15 -15.79 6.52 2.73
CA LEU A 15 -14.45 5.94 2.80
C LEU A 15 -14.40 4.69 3.70
N LEU A 16 -15.09 4.69 4.84
CA LEU A 16 -15.15 3.55 5.77
C LEU A 16 -16.01 2.41 5.25
N LEU A 17 -17.11 2.71 4.56
CA LEU A 17 -17.98 1.72 3.90
C LEU A 17 -17.35 1.15 2.64
N ARG A 18 -16.24 1.73 2.16
CA ARG A 18 -15.59 1.40 0.88
C ARG A 18 -16.50 1.63 -0.32
N ASP A 19 -17.28 2.71 -0.28
CA ASP A 19 -17.99 3.18 -1.45
C ASP A 19 -16.99 3.65 -2.51
N GLU A 20 -17.37 3.60 -3.78
CA GLU A 20 -16.51 4.13 -4.83
C GLU A 20 -16.49 5.65 -4.79
N ILE A 21 -15.40 6.20 -4.31
CA ILE A 21 -15.17 7.64 -4.20
C ILE A 21 -13.68 7.94 -4.43
N GLY A 22 -13.39 8.90 -5.30
CA GLY A 22 -12.09 9.56 -5.38
C GLY A 22 -12.05 10.71 -4.38
N PHE A 23 -11.09 10.72 -3.44
CA PHE A 23 -10.93 11.81 -2.48
C PHE A 23 -9.56 12.44 -2.68
N LEU A 24 -9.52 13.67 -3.24
CA LEU A 24 -8.32 14.29 -3.79
C LEU A 24 -7.92 15.55 -3.02
N ASP A 25 -6.67 15.57 -2.58
CA ASP A 25 -6.00 16.76 -2.09
C ASP A 25 -5.35 17.50 -3.27
N LEU A 26 -5.77 18.73 -3.49
CA LEU A 26 -5.35 19.53 -4.64
C LEU A 26 -4.04 20.31 -4.41
N ARG A 27 -3.51 20.27 -3.20
CA ARG A 27 -2.28 20.97 -2.85
C ARG A 27 -1.06 20.27 -3.44
N HIS A 28 0.05 20.98 -3.57
CA HIS A 28 1.33 20.37 -3.88
C HIS A 28 1.75 19.36 -2.80
N GLU A 29 2.54 18.37 -3.18
CA GLU A 29 2.96 17.25 -2.32
C GLU A 29 3.57 17.72 -1.00
N ALA A 30 4.37 18.77 -1.01
CA ALA A 30 4.97 19.31 0.21
C ALA A 30 3.90 19.78 1.22
N ALA A 31 2.83 20.43 0.76
CA ALA A 31 1.71 20.86 1.61
C ALA A 31 0.85 19.66 2.04
N TYR A 32 0.58 18.72 1.12
CA TYR A 32 -0.10 17.46 1.43
C TYR A 32 0.62 16.69 2.54
N ALA A 33 1.95 16.59 2.47
CA ALA A 33 2.77 15.87 3.44
C ALA A 33 2.73 16.49 4.86
N THR A 34 2.32 17.75 5.01
CA THR A 34 2.16 18.38 6.33
C THR A 34 0.95 17.87 7.11
N GLY A 35 -0.10 17.39 6.40
CA GLY A 35 -1.29 16.82 7.00
C GLY A 35 -2.42 16.61 5.99
N HIS A 36 -2.96 15.39 5.94
CA HIS A 36 -4.05 14.99 5.05
C HIS A 36 -4.87 13.83 5.65
N PRO A 37 -6.13 13.60 5.25
CA PRO A 37 -6.89 12.41 5.60
C PRO A 37 -6.25 11.12 5.06
N LEU A 38 -6.34 10.00 5.78
CA LEU A 38 -5.66 8.74 5.48
C LEU A 38 -5.91 8.21 4.05
N PHE A 39 -7.12 8.36 3.54
CA PHE A 39 -7.53 7.84 2.24
C PHE A 39 -7.58 8.92 1.15
N ALA A 40 -7.10 10.12 1.44
CA ALA A 40 -6.96 11.16 0.42
C ALA A 40 -5.73 10.87 -0.45
N ALA A 41 -5.91 10.99 -1.76
CA ALA A 41 -4.82 10.93 -2.71
C ALA A 41 -4.36 12.34 -3.08
N ASN A 42 -3.07 12.58 -3.13
CA ASN A 42 -2.57 13.84 -3.65
C ASN A 42 -2.70 13.90 -5.19
N MET A 43 -3.36 14.93 -5.67
CA MET A 43 -3.41 15.27 -7.10
C MET A 43 -3.40 16.80 -7.23
N ALA A 44 -2.20 17.37 -7.28
CA ALA A 44 -2.05 18.83 -7.35
C ALA A 44 -2.85 19.41 -8.51
N ALA A 45 -3.50 20.58 -8.28
CA ALA A 45 -4.46 21.17 -9.20
C ALA A 45 -3.89 21.41 -10.62
N ASP A 46 -2.60 21.70 -10.73
CA ASP A 46 -1.89 21.89 -12.00
C ASP A 46 -1.60 20.57 -12.74
N ARG A 47 -1.65 19.43 -12.06
CA ARG A 47 -1.37 18.11 -12.63
C ARG A 47 -2.62 17.34 -13.07
N ILE A 48 -3.82 17.85 -12.78
CA ILE A 48 -5.10 17.17 -13.08
C ILE A 48 -5.17 16.75 -14.55
N ALA A 49 -4.80 17.63 -15.49
CA ALA A 49 -4.88 17.34 -16.92
C ALA A 49 -3.99 16.16 -17.34
N LEU A 50 -2.87 15.96 -16.67
CA LEU A 50 -1.92 14.88 -16.95
C LEU A 50 -2.29 13.56 -16.25
N GLU A 51 -2.83 13.63 -15.03
CA GLU A 51 -2.95 12.48 -14.16
C GLU A 51 -4.36 11.91 -14.06
N ALA A 52 -5.40 12.75 -14.17
CA ALA A 52 -6.77 12.33 -13.90
C ALA A 52 -7.21 11.16 -14.79
N GLY A 53 -6.88 11.17 -16.09
CA GLY A 53 -7.28 10.13 -17.03
C GLY A 53 -6.77 8.73 -16.66
N THR A 54 -5.57 8.64 -16.09
CA THR A 54 -4.94 7.36 -15.69
C THR A 54 -5.28 6.96 -14.26
N ARG A 55 -5.48 7.94 -13.37
CA ARG A 55 -5.71 7.71 -11.94
C ARG A 55 -7.19 7.61 -11.58
N LEU A 56 -8.08 8.20 -12.38
CA LEU A 56 -9.54 8.15 -12.26
C LEU A 56 -10.14 7.60 -13.56
N PRO A 57 -10.06 6.30 -13.82
CA PRO A 57 -10.41 5.73 -15.14
C PRO A 57 -11.89 5.80 -15.47
N ARG A 58 -12.78 5.92 -14.48
CA ARG A 58 -14.23 6.03 -14.66
C ARG A 58 -14.69 7.47 -14.49
N LYS A 59 -15.45 8.00 -15.45
CA LYS A 59 -15.83 9.42 -15.49
C LYS A 59 -17.06 9.77 -14.63
N ASP A 60 -17.87 8.79 -14.29
CA ASP A 60 -19.06 8.93 -13.46
C ASP A 60 -18.83 8.52 -11.98
N VAL A 61 -17.57 8.29 -11.57
CA VAL A 61 -17.25 8.05 -10.17
C VAL A 61 -17.33 9.36 -9.39
N PRO A 62 -17.94 9.37 -8.17
CA PRO A 62 -17.89 10.55 -7.31
C PRO A 62 -16.44 10.95 -7.01
N VAL A 63 -16.08 12.19 -7.32
CA VAL A 63 -14.77 12.77 -7.04
C VAL A 63 -14.95 13.93 -6.09
N VAL A 64 -14.45 13.80 -4.86
CA VAL A 64 -14.45 14.88 -3.87
C VAL A 64 -13.07 15.52 -3.86
N VAL A 65 -13.03 16.81 -4.10
CA VAL A 65 -11.79 17.60 -4.12
C VAL A 65 -11.75 18.56 -2.93
N TYR A 66 -10.55 18.84 -2.42
CA TYR A 66 -10.36 19.81 -1.35
C TYR A 66 -8.97 20.45 -1.39
N ASP A 67 -8.86 21.58 -0.73
CA ASP A 67 -7.63 22.26 -0.38
C ASP A 67 -7.65 22.68 1.11
N ALA A 68 -6.71 23.49 1.55
CA ALA A 68 -6.65 23.99 2.92
C ALA A 68 -7.00 25.51 3.01
N GLY A 69 -7.67 26.05 1.98
CA GLY A 69 -8.03 27.47 1.87
C GLY A 69 -7.26 28.23 0.79
N GLU A 70 -6.47 27.50 -0.03
CA GLU A 70 -5.69 28.11 -1.12
C GLU A 70 -6.56 28.54 -2.32
N GLY A 71 -7.85 28.16 -2.37
CA GLY A 71 -8.76 28.50 -3.46
C GLY A 71 -8.53 27.71 -4.75
N LEU A 72 -7.97 26.49 -4.65
CA LEU A 72 -7.65 25.63 -5.80
C LEU A 72 -8.88 24.90 -6.36
N VAL A 73 -9.92 24.72 -5.54
CA VAL A 73 -11.07 23.87 -5.86
C VAL A 73 -11.83 24.33 -7.11
N PRO A 74 -12.19 25.60 -7.33
CA PRO A 74 -12.97 25.99 -8.50
C PRO A 74 -12.30 25.63 -9.82
N GLN A 75 -11.02 25.98 -9.96
CA GLN A 75 -10.25 25.71 -11.19
C GLN A 75 -10.04 24.19 -11.40
N ALA A 76 -9.80 23.45 -10.33
CA ALA A 76 -9.61 22.00 -10.38
C ALA A 76 -10.91 21.30 -10.79
N ALA A 77 -12.06 21.72 -10.24
CA ALA A 77 -13.36 21.17 -10.60
C ALA A 77 -13.71 21.45 -12.07
N ASP A 78 -13.49 22.67 -12.54
CA ASP A 78 -13.71 23.04 -13.96
C ASP A 78 -12.84 22.17 -14.89
N ARG A 79 -11.58 21.93 -14.54
CA ARG A 79 -10.69 21.04 -15.30
C ARG A 79 -11.17 19.60 -15.31
N LEU A 80 -11.61 19.06 -14.17
CA LEU A 80 -12.16 17.69 -14.09
C LEU A 80 -13.43 17.58 -14.95
N MET A 81 -14.34 18.55 -14.86
CA MET A 81 -15.57 18.57 -15.66
C MET A 81 -15.23 18.67 -17.17
N ALA A 82 -14.28 19.51 -17.56
CA ALA A 82 -13.81 19.60 -18.95
C ALA A 82 -13.20 18.27 -19.46
N LEU A 83 -12.62 17.47 -18.57
CA LEU A 83 -12.13 16.12 -18.87
C LEU A 83 -13.26 15.06 -18.89
N GLY A 84 -14.52 15.45 -18.68
CA GLY A 84 -15.70 14.61 -18.76
C GLY A 84 -16.09 13.92 -17.44
N TYR A 85 -15.56 14.34 -16.28
CA TYR A 85 -16.04 13.85 -14.98
C TYR A 85 -17.40 14.48 -14.66
N THR A 86 -18.39 13.65 -14.34
CA THR A 86 -19.80 14.09 -14.22
C THR A 86 -20.24 14.31 -12.78
N ASP A 87 -19.51 13.79 -11.78
CA ASP A 87 -19.81 13.92 -10.36
C ASP A 87 -18.57 14.45 -9.61
N VAL A 88 -18.34 15.75 -9.71
CA VAL A 88 -17.26 16.46 -9.01
C VAL A 88 -17.86 17.28 -7.89
N ARG A 89 -17.40 17.05 -6.66
CA ARG A 89 -17.90 17.70 -5.43
C ARG A 89 -16.75 18.33 -4.66
N GLN A 90 -17.08 19.35 -3.87
CA GLN A 90 -16.14 20.00 -2.95
C GLN A 90 -16.36 19.50 -1.53
N LEU A 91 -15.27 19.22 -0.79
CA LEU A 91 -15.36 19.03 0.66
C LEU A 91 -15.76 20.35 1.32
N ASP A 92 -16.90 20.36 1.98
CA ASP A 92 -17.41 21.54 2.68
C ASP A 92 -16.43 22.01 3.76
N GLY A 93 -16.00 23.29 3.68
CA GLY A 93 -14.99 23.87 4.55
C GLY A 93 -13.58 23.26 4.44
N GLY A 94 -13.31 22.44 3.42
CA GLY A 94 -11.98 21.92 3.09
C GLY A 94 -11.31 21.14 4.22
N LEU A 95 -9.97 21.16 4.25
CA LEU A 95 -9.17 20.43 5.24
C LEU A 95 -9.44 20.91 6.68
N GLN A 96 -9.75 22.21 6.85
CA GLN A 96 -10.07 22.78 8.18
C GLN A 96 -11.34 22.16 8.75
N ALA A 97 -12.39 22.02 7.95
CA ALA A 97 -13.65 21.41 8.41
C ALA A 97 -13.47 19.93 8.76
N TRP A 98 -12.58 19.19 8.04
CA TRP A 98 -12.20 17.83 8.41
C TRP A 98 -11.60 17.76 9.83
N GLN A 99 -10.70 18.69 10.16
CA GLN A 99 -10.09 18.79 11.50
C GLN A 99 -11.10 19.19 12.57
N VAL A 100 -11.96 20.19 12.29
CA VAL A 100 -13.00 20.65 13.21
C VAL A 100 -14.02 19.53 13.50
N ALA A 101 -14.29 18.67 12.52
CA ALA A 101 -15.11 17.47 12.71
C ALA A 101 -14.44 16.40 13.62
N GLY A 102 -13.21 16.64 14.09
CA GLY A 102 -12.46 15.74 14.98
C GLY A 102 -11.85 14.54 14.27
N PHE A 103 -11.67 14.60 12.95
CA PHE A 103 -11.10 13.53 12.18
C PHE A 103 -9.56 13.67 12.08
N GLU A 104 -8.87 12.53 12.09
CA GLU A 104 -7.41 12.50 12.12
C GLU A 104 -6.80 12.98 10.80
N LEU A 105 -5.66 13.67 10.90
CA LEU A 105 -4.75 13.94 9.80
C LEU A 105 -3.47 13.12 9.97
N PHE A 106 -2.99 12.63 8.86
CA PHE A 106 -1.73 11.90 8.73
C PHE A 106 -0.69 12.80 8.07
N ARG A 107 0.55 12.64 8.46
CA ARG A 107 1.69 13.38 7.92
C ARG A 107 2.51 12.51 7.01
N ASP A 108 3.29 13.18 6.11
CA ASP A 108 4.18 12.53 5.15
C ASP A 108 3.40 11.90 3.97
N VAL A 109 4.12 11.40 2.97
CA VAL A 109 3.56 10.70 1.80
C VAL A 109 3.40 9.21 2.08
N ASN A 110 2.58 8.51 1.29
CA ASN A 110 2.33 7.07 1.42
C ASN A 110 1.79 6.67 2.80
N SER A 111 1.04 7.55 3.45
CA SER A 111 0.55 7.36 4.82
C SER A 111 -0.34 6.13 4.96
N TYR A 112 -1.12 5.78 3.91
CA TYR A 112 -1.93 4.57 3.91
C TYR A 112 -1.08 3.30 4.01
N ALA A 113 -0.03 3.18 3.21
CA ALA A 113 0.88 2.03 3.25
C ALA A 113 1.66 1.98 4.57
N LYS A 114 2.09 3.14 5.09
CA LYS A 114 2.75 3.25 6.40
C LYS A 114 1.84 2.78 7.52
N ALA A 115 0.59 3.25 7.56
CA ALA A 115 -0.40 2.82 8.55
C ALA A 115 -0.69 1.30 8.45
N PHE A 116 -0.72 0.75 7.24
CA PHE A 116 -0.86 -0.69 7.04
C PHE A 116 0.36 -1.47 7.58
N GLY A 117 1.58 -1.02 7.30
CA GLY A 117 2.80 -1.62 7.84
C GLY A 117 2.84 -1.64 9.36
N GLU A 118 2.49 -0.52 10.01
CA GLU A 118 2.36 -0.43 11.47
C GLU A 118 1.29 -1.39 12.03
N LEU A 119 0.16 -1.50 11.32
CA LEU A 119 -0.89 -2.46 11.69
C LEU A 119 -0.40 -3.90 11.60
N VAL A 120 0.33 -4.25 10.54
CA VAL A 120 0.91 -5.59 10.34
C VAL A 120 1.88 -5.89 11.49
N GLU A 121 2.82 -5.01 11.78
CA GLU A 121 3.79 -5.19 12.86
C GLU A 121 3.09 -5.35 14.21
N SER A 122 2.14 -4.46 14.54
CA SER A 122 1.40 -4.48 15.79
C SER A 122 0.55 -5.75 15.98
N ARG A 123 -0.05 -6.27 14.90
CA ARG A 123 -0.95 -7.43 14.95
C ARG A 123 -0.24 -8.76 14.81
N ARG A 124 0.87 -8.80 14.11
CA ARG A 124 1.64 -10.02 13.80
C ARG A 124 2.92 -10.13 14.61
N HIS A 125 3.30 -9.06 15.34
CA HIS A 125 4.56 -9.00 16.08
C HIS A 125 5.75 -9.33 15.17
N THR A 126 5.74 -8.76 13.95
CA THR A 126 6.78 -9.01 12.94
C THR A 126 8.15 -8.72 13.52
N PRO A 127 9.05 -9.72 13.60
CA PRO A 127 10.32 -9.57 14.30
C PRO A 127 11.29 -8.67 13.51
N SER A 128 12.10 -7.90 14.24
CA SER A 128 13.06 -6.96 13.64
C SER A 128 14.34 -6.87 14.46
N LEU A 129 15.44 -6.48 13.81
CA LEU A 129 16.72 -6.13 14.42
C LEU A 129 17.04 -4.66 14.14
N SER A 130 17.77 -4.02 15.06
CA SER A 130 18.36 -2.69 14.85
C SER A 130 19.52 -2.74 13.87
N ALA A 131 19.94 -1.58 13.36
CA ALA A 131 21.12 -1.48 12.50
C ALA A 131 22.40 -1.99 13.21
N ASP A 132 22.57 -1.67 14.47
CA ASP A 132 23.72 -2.12 15.25
C ASP A 132 23.75 -3.63 15.45
N GLU A 133 22.61 -4.26 15.72
CA GLU A 133 22.49 -5.72 15.83
C GLU A 133 22.84 -6.42 14.50
N VAL A 134 22.36 -5.88 13.37
CA VAL A 134 22.70 -6.43 12.05
C VAL A 134 24.18 -6.21 11.72
N ALA A 135 24.74 -5.03 12.02
CA ALA A 135 26.15 -4.75 11.84
C ALA A 135 27.04 -5.71 12.66
N ALA A 136 26.67 -5.99 13.91
CA ALA A 136 27.37 -6.97 14.74
C ALA A 136 27.32 -8.38 14.16
N LEU A 137 26.17 -8.83 13.63
CA LEU A 137 26.06 -10.12 12.94
C LEU A 137 26.94 -10.18 11.70
N MET A 138 27.01 -9.08 10.92
CA MET A 138 27.92 -9.01 9.76
C MET A 138 29.38 -9.07 10.15
N ALA A 139 29.77 -8.32 11.19
CA ALA A 139 31.14 -8.28 11.69
C ALA A 139 31.61 -9.65 12.23
N SER A 140 30.74 -10.38 12.90
CA SER A 140 30.99 -11.74 13.39
C SER A 140 30.93 -12.81 12.31
N LYS A 141 30.67 -12.45 11.05
CA LYS A 141 30.47 -13.38 9.92
C LYS A 141 29.38 -14.42 10.19
N ALA A 142 28.34 -14.05 10.94
CA ALA A 142 27.18 -14.91 11.18
C ALA A 142 26.53 -15.34 9.87
N ASN A 143 25.87 -16.50 9.87
CA ASN A 143 25.17 -17.02 8.70
C ASN A 143 23.88 -16.21 8.45
N ILE A 144 24.02 -15.05 7.81
CA ILE A 144 22.92 -14.15 7.46
C ILE A 144 22.92 -13.81 5.98
N ARG A 145 21.75 -13.45 5.46
CA ARG A 145 21.54 -12.85 4.13
C ARG A 145 20.64 -11.63 4.25
N VAL A 146 21.14 -10.48 3.78
CA VAL A 146 20.35 -9.24 3.70
C VAL A 146 19.71 -9.18 2.33
N LEU A 147 18.37 -9.18 2.29
CA LEU A 147 17.55 -9.06 1.08
C LEU A 147 16.95 -7.65 1.02
N ASP A 148 17.30 -6.90 -0.01
CA ASP A 148 16.79 -5.56 -0.22
C ASP A 148 15.53 -5.62 -1.11
N VAL A 149 14.39 -5.20 -0.56
CA VAL A 149 13.08 -5.31 -1.22
C VAL A 149 12.67 -4.05 -1.98
N ARG A 150 13.57 -3.09 -2.10
CA ARG A 150 13.37 -1.86 -2.89
C ARG A 150 13.43 -2.15 -4.39
N ARG A 151 13.11 -1.14 -5.19
CA ARG A 151 13.40 -1.19 -6.62
C ARG A 151 14.91 -1.30 -6.84
N PHE A 152 15.28 -1.87 -7.97
CA PHE A 152 16.70 -2.10 -8.26
C PHE A 152 17.51 -0.80 -8.38
N ASP A 153 16.91 0.26 -8.93
CA ASP A 153 17.54 1.58 -9.02
C ASP A 153 17.82 2.20 -7.63
N GLU A 154 16.90 2.07 -6.68
CA GLU A 154 17.13 2.48 -5.29
C GLU A 154 18.27 1.65 -4.65
N TYR A 155 18.28 0.34 -4.91
CA TYR A 155 19.32 -0.58 -4.42
C TYR A 155 20.70 -0.27 -5.02
N ALA A 156 20.77 -0.06 -6.33
CA ALA A 156 22.03 0.25 -7.02
C ALA A 156 22.61 1.61 -6.58
N THR A 157 21.74 2.58 -6.31
CA THR A 157 22.17 3.91 -5.81
C THR A 157 22.90 3.78 -4.48
N MET A 158 22.34 3.05 -3.53
CA MET A 158 22.97 2.77 -2.22
C MET A 158 22.30 1.54 -1.58
N ASN A 159 23.07 0.70 -0.94
CA ASN A 159 22.55 -0.49 -0.27
C ASN A 159 23.42 -0.87 0.95
N ILE A 160 22.93 -1.84 1.75
CA ILE A 160 23.70 -2.44 2.83
C ILE A 160 24.76 -3.35 2.21
N PRO A 161 26.05 -3.25 2.59
CA PRO A 161 27.11 -4.03 1.99
C PRO A 161 26.83 -5.54 1.96
N GLY A 162 27.07 -6.15 0.80
CA GLY A 162 26.82 -7.60 0.60
C GLY A 162 25.35 -8.00 0.47
N SER A 163 24.39 -7.06 0.55
CA SER A 163 22.97 -7.36 0.33
C SER A 163 22.66 -7.76 -1.11
N VAL A 164 21.54 -8.42 -1.32
CA VAL A 164 21.05 -8.86 -2.63
C VAL A 164 19.70 -8.20 -2.92
N SER A 165 19.53 -7.63 -4.11
CA SER A 165 18.25 -7.05 -4.54
C SER A 165 17.24 -8.15 -4.84
N VAL A 166 16.13 -8.14 -4.11
CA VAL A 166 14.98 -9.04 -4.29
C VAL A 166 13.71 -8.17 -4.18
N PRO A 167 13.17 -7.66 -5.29
CA PRO A 167 11.98 -6.81 -5.24
C PRO A 167 10.85 -7.42 -4.43
N GLY A 168 10.15 -6.62 -3.62
CA GLY A 168 9.22 -7.10 -2.61
C GLY A 168 8.10 -8.01 -3.14
N ALA A 169 7.64 -7.79 -4.37
CA ALA A 169 6.64 -8.65 -5.02
C ALA A 169 7.17 -10.05 -5.37
N GLU A 170 8.49 -10.21 -5.51
CA GLU A 170 9.13 -11.47 -5.88
C GLU A 170 9.80 -12.17 -4.69
N LEU A 171 9.74 -11.55 -3.51
CA LEU A 171 10.46 -11.99 -2.33
C LEU A 171 10.12 -13.45 -1.96
N VAL A 172 8.84 -13.79 -1.88
CA VAL A 172 8.38 -15.16 -1.57
C VAL A 172 8.83 -16.17 -2.64
N LEU A 173 8.89 -15.74 -3.89
CA LEU A 173 9.29 -16.60 -5.01
C LEU A 173 10.79 -16.89 -5.05
N ARG A 174 11.61 -15.98 -4.53
CA ARG A 174 13.06 -16.01 -4.74
C ARG A 174 13.89 -16.23 -3.46
N ALA A 175 13.34 -15.94 -2.27
CA ALA A 175 14.10 -15.98 -1.01
C ALA A 175 14.78 -17.34 -0.78
N GLY A 176 14.08 -18.45 -1.02
CA GLY A 176 14.65 -19.79 -0.85
C GLY A 176 15.80 -20.14 -1.81
N ARG A 177 15.96 -19.38 -2.92
CA ARG A 177 17.13 -19.53 -3.81
C ARG A 177 18.30 -18.69 -3.35
N VAL A 178 18.04 -17.52 -2.78
CA VAL A 178 19.09 -16.62 -2.27
C VAL A 178 19.64 -17.13 -0.92
N ALA A 179 18.80 -17.78 -0.12
CA ALA A 179 19.14 -18.38 1.17
C ALA A 179 18.63 -19.83 1.23
N PRO A 180 19.27 -20.78 0.50
CA PRO A 180 18.79 -22.16 0.41
C PRO A 180 19.02 -22.97 1.70
N ASP A 181 19.99 -22.58 2.53
CA ASP A 181 20.24 -23.21 3.81
C ASP A 181 19.25 -22.70 4.86
N PRO A 182 18.39 -23.55 5.45
CA PRO A 182 17.44 -23.17 6.49
C PRO A 182 18.10 -22.54 7.74
N GLY A 183 19.37 -22.83 7.99
CA GLY A 183 20.16 -22.20 9.06
C GLY A 183 20.54 -20.76 8.80
N THR A 184 20.41 -20.27 7.56
CA THR A 184 20.66 -18.88 7.22
C THR A 184 19.55 -17.97 7.74
N THR A 185 19.90 -16.96 8.53
CA THR A 185 18.94 -15.92 8.92
C THR A 185 18.76 -14.91 7.81
N ILE A 186 17.52 -14.68 7.38
CA ILE A 186 17.16 -13.68 6.38
C ILE A 186 16.85 -12.36 7.05
N ILE A 187 17.54 -11.29 6.66
CA ILE A 187 17.27 -9.91 7.07
C ILE A 187 16.65 -9.17 5.89
N VAL A 188 15.41 -8.70 6.04
CA VAL A 188 14.71 -7.94 5.00
C VAL A 188 14.94 -6.46 5.19
N ASN A 189 15.54 -5.81 4.19
CA ASN A 189 15.82 -4.37 4.18
C ASN A 189 14.92 -3.62 3.21
N CYS A 190 14.58 -2.36 3.55
CA CYS A 190 14.06 -1.37 2.60
C CYS A 190 14.63 0.02 2.93
N ALA A 191 14.11 1.09 2.33
CA ALA A 191 14.57 2.45 2.65
C ALA A 191 14.30 2.84 4.12
N GLY A 192 13.07 2.61 4.58
CA GLY A 192 12.62 2.93 5.93
C GLY A 192 12.03 1.69 6.63
N ARG A 193 10.69 1.60 6.71
CA ARG A 193 10.05 0.63 7.60
C ARG A 193 9.04 -0.28 6.90
N THR A 194 8.14 0.30 6.13
CA THR A 194 6.91 -0.36 5.64
C THR A 194 7.19 -1.60 4.79
N ARG A 195 8.02 -1.48 3.74
CA ARG A 195 8.29 -2.57 2.80
C ARG A 195 9.04 -3.73 3.47
N SER A 196 9.95 -3.45 4.43
CA SER A 196 10.66 -4.51 5.17
C SER A 196 9.75 -5.27 6.12
N ILE A 197 8.85 -4.59 6.83
CA ILE A 197 7.85 -5.23 7.69
C ILE A 197 6.94 -6.15 6.87
N ILE A 198 6.35 -5.61 5.79
CA ILE A 198 5.44 -6.37 4.91
C ILE A 198 6.17 -7.55 4.27
N GLY A 199 7.39 -7.35 3.76
CA GLY A 199 8.21 -8.40 3.15
C GLY A 199 8.57 -9.51 4.15
N THR A 200 9.01 -9.15 5.35
CA THR A 200 9.29 -10.11 6.44
C THR A 200 8.06 -10.92 6.77
N GLN A 201 6.92 -10.26 6.99
CA GLN A 201 5.69 -10.96 7.30
C GLN A 201 5.19 -11.84 6.14
N SER A 202 5.44 -11.43 4.90
CA SER A 202 5.11 -12.25 3.71
C SER A 202 5.91 -13.55 3.67
N LEU A 203 7.22 -13.52 3.98
CA LEU A 203 8.05 -14.71 4.07
C LEU A 203 7.60 -15.64 5.21
N ILE A 204 7.31 -15.07 6.38
CA ILE A 204 6.78 -15.82 7.53
C ILE A 204 5.44 -16.48 7.15
N ASN A 205 4.54 -15.75 6.51
CA ASN A 205 3.26 -16.27 6.06
C ASN A 205 3.41 -17.37 4.98
N ALA A 206 4.46 -17.31 4.17
CA ALA A 206 4.80 -18.32 3.17
C ALA A 206 5.42 -19.59 3.78
N GLY A 207 5.73 -19.57 5.08
CA GLY A 207 6.30 -20.72 5.77
C GLY A 207 7.73 -21.05 5.34
N VAL A 208 8.56 -20.05 5.00
CA VAL A 208 9.98 -20.29 4.72
C VAL A 208 10.66 -20.87 5.96
N ALA A 209 11.53 -21.85 5.76
CA ALA A 209 12.20 -22.56 6.86
C ALA A 209 13.21 -21.67 7.61
N ASN A 210 13.72 -20.65 6.96
CA ASN A 210 14.68 -19.71 7.50
C ASN A 210 14.08 -18.85 8.62
N LYS A 211 14.90 -18.44 9.60
CA LYS A 211 14.58 -17.34 10.50
C LYS A 211 14.54 -16.04 9.69
N VAL A 212 13.42 -15.27 9.77
CA VAL A 212 13.24 -14.04 8.99
C VAL A 212 13.02 -12.86 9.93
N LEU A 213 13.77 -11.77 9.72
CA LEU A 213 13.74 -10.57 10.53
C LEU A 213 13.74 -9.33 9.63
N ALA A 214 13.04 -8.26 10.01
CA ALA A 214 13.15 -6.98 9.33
C ALA A 214 14.35 -6.18 9.86
N LEU A 215 15.08 -5.46 9.01
CA LEU A 215 15.94 -4.38 9.47
C LEU A 215 15.04 -3.21 9.90
N ARG A 216 15.05 -2.92 11.20
CA ARG A 216 14.23 -1.84 11.78
C ARG A 216 14.64 -0.49 11.21
N ASN A 217 13.68 0.21 10.62
CA ASN A 217 13.87 1.49 9.93
C ASN A 217 14.86 1.46 8.76
N GLY A 218 15.18 0.28 8.23
CA GLY A 218 15.87 0.07 6.97
C GLY A 218 17.18 0.82 6.77
N THR A 219 17.49 1.19 5.53
CA THR A 219 18.71 1.92 5.17
C THR A 219 18.84 3.25 5.89
N ILE A 220 17.73 3.91 6.24
CA ILE A 220 17.76 5.16 7.03
C ILE A 220 18.40 4.91 8.40
N SER A 221 17.98 3.87 9.14
CA SER A 221 18.58 3.57 10.45
C SER A 221 20.04 3.11 10.33
N TRP A 222 20.38 2.41 9.25
CA TRP A 222 21.75 2.02 8.95
C TRP A 222 22.67 3.24 8.83
N THR A 223 22.23 4.25 8.08
CA THR A 223 22.94 5.53 7.91
C THR A 223 23.04 6.31 9.24
N LEU A 224 21.94 6.37 10.00
CA LEU A 224 21.92 7.05 11.31
C LEU A 224 22.84 6.38 12.34
N ALA A 225 23.01 5.05 12.25
CA ALA A 225 23.99 4.29 13.05
C ALA A 225 25.43 4.44 12.52
N LYS A 226 25.66 5.35 11.55
CA LYS A 226 26.98 5.62 10.94
C LYS A 226 27.65 4.40 10.32
N GLN A 227 26.86 3.42 9.88
CA GLN A 227 27.33 2.26 9.16
C GLN A 227 27.61 2.60 7.69
N ASN A 228 28.60 1.96 7.09
CA ASN A 228 28.95 2.18 5.70
C ASN A 228 27.88 1.65 4.74
N LEU A 229 27.66 2.37 3.66
CA LEU A 229 26.82 1.95 2.53
C LEU A 229 27.71 1.52 1.37
N GLU A 230 27.16 0.62 0.55
CA GLU A 230 27.73 0.25 -0.73
C GLU A 230 26.95 0.96 -1.85
N HIS A 231 27.64 1.36 -2.92
CA HIS A 231 27.08 2.08 -4.06
C HIS A 231 27.38 1.31 -5.36
N GLY A 232 26.50 1.39 -6.34
CA GLY A 232 26.70 0.77 -7.66
C GLY A 232 26.62 -0.75 -7.68
N ALA A 233 26.12 -1.39 -6.62
CA ALA A 233 26.03 -2.84 -6.57
C ALA A 233 25.03 -3.40 -7.59
N GLY A 234 25.47 -4.46 -8.32
CA GLY A 234 24.66 -5.13 -9.34
C GLY A 234 24.06 -6.48 -8.90
N ARG A 235 24.17 -6.85 -7.61
CA ARG A 235 23.72 -8.17 -7.15
C ARG A 235 22.19 -8.27 -7.18
N ARG A 236 21.68 -9.05 -8.13
CA ARG A 236 20.23 -9.35 -8.28
C ARG A 236 19.98 -10.82 -7.99
N SER A 237 18.77 -11.12 -7.57
CA SER A 237 18.27 -12.49 -7.49
C SER A 237 17.74 -12.96 -8.85
N ASP A 238 18.60 -13.00 -9.87
CA ASP A 238 18.24 -13.45 -11.23
C ASP A 238 18.02 -14.97 -11.31
N ILE A 239 18.21 -15.64 -10.22
CA ILE A 239 18.08 -17.07 -10.07
C ILE A 239 16.59 -17.44 -10.16
N GLY A 240 16.28 -18.45 -10.97
CA GLY A 240 14.91 -18.95 -11.20
C GLY A 240 14.11 -19.22 -9.93
N LEU A 241 12.86 -19.57 -10.09
CA LEU A 241 11.96 -19.78 -8.96
C LEU A 241 12.42 -20.98 -8.11
N PHE A 242 12.25 -20.86 -6.80
CA PHE A 242 12.42 -21.97 -5.87
C PHE A 242 11.27 -22.98 -6.08
N GLU A 243 11.59 -24.29 -5.98
CA GLU A 243 10.58 -25.34 -6.06
C GLU A 243 9.54 -25.16 -4.96
N GLY A 244 8.24 -25.25 -5.32
CA GLY A 244 7.13 -24.97 -4.40
C GLY A 244 6.82 -23.48 -4.14
N ALA A 245 7.71 -22.55 -4.53
CA ALA A 245 7.51 -21.12 -4.24
C ALA A 245 6.19 -20.57 -4.83
N LYS A 246 5.79 -21.04 -6.01
CA LYS A 246 4.49 -20.66 -6.60
C LYS A 246 3.32 -21.15 -5.76
N THR A 247 3.39 -22.37 -5.25
CA THR A 247 2.35 -22.95 -4.38
C THR A 247 2.24 -22.15 -3.10
N ASN A 248 3.37 -21.86 -2.45
CA ASN A 248 3.40 -21.05 -1.22
C ASN A 248 2.87 -19.65 -1.45
N ALA A 249 3.25 -18.99 -2.56
CA ALA A 249 2.73 -17.66 -2.90
C ALA A 249 1.21 -17.67 -3.14
N ARG A 250 0.68 -18.69 -3.83
CA ARG A 250 -0.76 -18.86 -4.05
C ARG A 250 -1.51 -19.09 -2.74
N GLU A 251 -0.95 -19.87 -1.84
CA GLU A 251 -1.53 -20.12 -0.51
C GLU A 251 -1.60 -18.84 0.33
N VAL A 252 -0.54 -18.03 0.33
CA VAL A 252 -0.54 -16.72 0.99
C VAL A 252 -1.63 -15.81 0.40
N ALA A 253 -1.72 -15.74 -0.92
CA ALA A 253 -2.74 -14.95 -1.62
C ALA A 253 -4.14 -15.42 -1.28
N TYR A 254 -4.39 -16.73 -1.29
CA TYR A 254 -5.68 -17.33 -0.93
C TYR A 254 -6.08 -17.00 0.51
N ARG A 255 -5.16 -17.16 1.46
CA ARG A 255 -5.42 -16.80 2.89
C ARG A 255 -5.65 -15.31 3.09
N ALA A 256 -5.09 -14.46 2.24
CA ALA A 256 -5.33 -13.02 2.20
C ALA A 256 -6.66 -12.64 1.51
N GLY A 257 -7.42 -13.60 0.99
CA GLY A 257 -8.68 -13.35 0.28
C GLY A 257 -8.51 -12.86 -1.15
N VAL A 258 -7.32 -13.02 -1.73
CA VAL A 258 -7.04 -12.71 -3.13
C VAL A 258 -7.64 -13.81 -4.02
N ARG A 259 -8.47 -13.45 -4.98
CA ARG A 259 -9.05 -14.39 -5.94
C ARG A 259 -8.17 -14.49 -7.18
N HIS A 260 -7.91 -15.70 -7.63
CA HIS A 260 -7.37 -15.95 -8.95
C HIS A 260 -8.52 -16.01 -9.95
N VAL A 261 -8.42 -15.26 -11.03
CA VAL A 261 -9.43 -15.20 -12.09
C VAL A 261 -8.80 -15.54 -13.45
N GLY A 262 -9.53 -16.24 -14.28
CA GLY A 262 -9.10 -16.55 -15.64
C GLY A 262 -9.31 -15.36 -16.59
N MET A 263 -8.88 -15.53 -17.86
CA MET A 263 -9.01 -14.51 -18.89
C MET A 263 -10.46 -14.10 -19.13
N GLU A 264 -11.37 -15.05 -19.23
CA GLU A 264 -12.79 -14.80 -19.46
C GLU A 264 -13.41 -13.96 -18.35
N GLU A 265 -13.14 -14.33 -17.08
CA GLU A 265 -13.62 -13.56 -15.94
C GLU A 265 -12.99 -12.17 -15.90
N ALA A 266 -11.70 -12.05 -16.21
CA ALA A 266 -11.00 -10.76 -16.29
C ALA A 266 -11.63 -9.84 -17.35
N MET A 267 -11.98 -10.38 -18.53
CA MET A 267 -12.69 -9.65 -19.58
C MET A 267 -14.11 -9.27 -19.12
N SER A 268 -14.82 -10.17 -18.44
CA SER A 268 -16.13 -9.87 -17.86
C SER A 268 -16.07 -8.74 -16.83
N LEU A 269 -15.05 -8.75 -15.96
CA LEU A 269 -14.82 -7.66 -15.00
C LEU A 269 -14.56 -6.33 -15.71
N GLN A 270 -13.83 -6.35 -16.82
CA GLN A 270 -13.54 -5.18 -17.64
C GLN A 270 -14.78 -4.62 -18.33
N ALA A 271 -15.71 -5.45 -18.74
CA ALA A 271 -16.97 -5.05 -19.36
C ALA A 271 -17.97 -4.40 -18.38
N GLN A 272 -17.74 -4.53 -17.07
CA GLN A 272 -18.59 -3.92 -16.03
C GLN A 272 -18.29 -2.43 -15.85
N THR A 273 -18.92 -1.58 -16.64
CA THR A 273 -18.68 -0.12 -16.68
C THR A 273 -19.10 0.61 -15.40
N ARG A 274 -20.01 0.05 -14.60
CA ARG A 274 -20.52 0.66 -13.35
C ARG A 274 -19.57 0.55 -12.16
N ARG A 275 -18.39 -0.07 -12.33
CA ARG A 275 -17.41 -0.21 -11.25
C ARG A 275 -16.01 0.11 -11.74
N THR A 276 -15.31 0.93 -10.99
CA THR A 276 -13.92 1.29 -11.29
C THR A 276 -13.05 0.04 -11.24
N LEU A 277 -12.25 -0.17 -12.28
CA LEU A 277 -11.30 -1.26 -12.39
C LEU A 277 -9.91 -0.72 -12.69
N TYR A 278 -8.98 -0.93 -11.77
CA TYR A 278 -7.55 -0.73 -12.00
C TYR A 278 -6.91 -2.02 -12.48
N ARG A 279 -6.02 -1.91 -13.47
CA ARG A 279 -5.30 -3.02 -14.07
C ARG A 279 -3.80 -2.74 -13.97
N PHE A 280 -3.11 -3.56 -13.19
CA PHE A 280 -1.67 -3.42 -12.97
C PHE A 280 -0.92 -4.67 -13.37
N ASP A 281 0.18 -4.49 -14.09
CA ASP A 281 1.21 -5.51 -14.22
C ASP A 281 2.23 -5.29 -13.10
N VAL A 282 2.29 -6.24 -12.16
CA VAL A 282 3.09 -6.11 -10.94
C VAL A 282 4.47 -6.78 -11.03
N ARG A 283 4.85 -7.23 -12.24
CA ARG A 283 6.14 -7.85 -12.50
C ARG A 283 7.29 -6.83 -12.52
N ALA A 284 8.52 -7.34 -12.63
CA ALA A 284 9.69 -6.51 -12.88
C ALA A 284 9.61 -5.77 -14.23
N SER A 285 10.34 -4.67 -14.36
CA SER A 285 10.32 -3.82 -15.56
C SER A 285 10.73 -4.57 -16.82
N GLU A 286 11.70 -5.46 -16.70
CA GLU A 286 12.22 -6.28 -17.80
C GLU A 286 11.17 -7.27 -18.30
N ASP A 287 10.41 -7.89 -17.38
CA ASP A 287 9.33 -8.81 -17.73
C ASP A 287 8.17 -8.10 -18.42
N TYR A 288 7.85 -6.89 -17.95
CA TYR A 288 6.81 -6.05 -18.57
C TYR A 288 7.23 -5.62 -19.99
N ALA A 289 8.48 -5.19 -20.15
CA ALA A 289 9.02 -4.78 -21.46
C ALA A 289 9.11 -5.94 -22.44
N ALA A 290 9.43 -7.15 -21.98
CA ALA A 290 9.48 -8.35 -22.81
C ALA A 290 8.11 -8.79 -23.34
N GLY A 291 7.01 -8.35 -22.70
CA GLY A 291 5.64 -8.59 -23.11
C GLY A 291 4.66 -8.44 -21.97
N HIS A 292 3.55 -7.75 -22.21
CA HIS A 292 2.49 -7.50 -21.23
C HIS A 292 1.10 -7.50 -21.86
N ILE A 293 0.08 -7.56 -21.02
CA ILE A 293 -1.30 -7.53 -21.47
C ILE A 293 -1.68 -6.08 -21.80
N GLY A 294 -2.22 -5.84 -22.97
CA GLY A 294 -2.70 -4.52 -23.38
C GLY A 294 -3.67 -3.90 -22.36
N GLY A 295 -3.41 -2.63 -22.03
CA GLY A 295 -4.19 -1.87 -21.05
C GLY A 295 -3.88 -2.16 -19.57
N PHE A 296 -2.89 -3.01 -19.27
CA PHE A 296 -2.33 -3.12 -17.93
C PHE A 296 -1.18 -2.12 -17.76
N ARG A 297 -1.27 -1.29 -16.73
CA ARG A 297 -0.24 -0.33 -16.39
C ARG A 297 0.87 -1.03 -15.58
N HIS A 298 2.11 -0.85 -15.98
CA HIS A 298 3.23 -1.35 -15.20
C HIS A 298 3.32 -0.64 -13.85
N TYR A 299 3.30 -1.45 -12.80
CA TYR A 299 3.47 -0.97 -11.43
C TYR A 299 4.05 -2.09 -10.56
N PRO A 300 5.37 -2.15 -10.38
CA PRO A 300 6.01 -3.22 -9.60
C PRO A 300 5.33 -3.40 -8.25
N GLY A 301 5.03 -4.66 -7.87
CA GLY A 301 4.12 -4.94 -6.77
C GLY A 301 4.55 -4.37 -5.42
N GLY A 302 5.86 -4.29 -5.14
CA GLY A 302 6.34 -3.61 -3.93
C GLY A 302 6.06 -2.12 -3.94
N GLN A 303 6.15 -1.49 -5.11
CA GLN A 303 5.83 -0.07 -5.29
C GLN A 303 4.32 0.16 -5.25
N LEU A 304 3.53 -0.73 -5.86
CA LEU A 304 2.07 -0.64 -5.81
C LEU A 304 1.55 -0.68 -4.36
N VAL A 305 2.12 -1.53 -3.50
CA VAL A 305 1.76 -1.58 -2.08
C VAL A 305 2.12 -0.26 -1.39
N GLN A 306 3.26 0.33 -1.71
CA GLN A 306 3.72 1.57 -1.10
C GLN A 306 2.88 2.78 -1.51
N GLU A 307 2.49 2.87 -2.79
CA GLU A 307 1.87 4.04 -3.42
C GLU A 307 0.42 3.76 -3.85
N ILE A 308 -0.27 2.85 -3.18
CA ILE A 308 -1.61 2.41 -3.59
C ILE A 308 -2.63 3.55 -3.61
N ASP A 309 -2.53 4.50 -2.70
CA ASP A 309 -3.34 5.70 -2.63
C ASP A 309 -3.14 6.62 -3.84
N MET A 310 -1.91 6.65 -4.38
CA MET A 310 -1.57 7.41 -5.58
C MET A 310 -1.91 6.65 -6.87
N ALA A 311 -1.64 5.34 -6.89
CA ALA A 311 -1.84 4.50 -8.07
C ALA A 311 -3.32 4.21 -8.36
N ALA A 312 -4.13 4.05 -7.30
CA ALA A 312 -5.54 3.68 -7.36
C ALA A 312 -6.38 4.50 -6.35
N PRO A 313 -6.51 5.82 -6.56
CA PRO A 313 -7.11 6.74 -5.60
C PRO A 313 -8.62 6.54 -5.37
N VAL A 314 -9.33 5.79 -6.22
CA VAL A 314 -10.75 5.52 -5.99
C VAL A 314 -10.90 4.45 -4.91
N ARG A 315 -11.40 4.86 -3.75
CA ARG A 315 -11.73 3.93 -2.67
C ARG A 315 -12.84 2.97 -3.14
N GLY A 316 -12.80 1.72 -2.72
CA GLY A 316 -13.81 0.72 -3.12
C GLY A 316 -13.67 0.15 -4.53
N ALA A 317 -12.78 0.67 -5.36
CA ALA A 317 -12.51 0.15 -6.70
C ALA A 317 -12.00 -1.30 -6.68
N ARG A 318 -12.13 -1.98 -7.81
CA ARG A 318 -11.48 -3.28 -8.06
C ARG A 318 -10.05 -3.08 -8.53
N ILE A 319 -9.18 -3.97 -8.10
CA ILE A 319 -7.78 -4.01 -8.55
C ILE A 319 -7.50 -5.38 -9.13
N LEU A 320 -7.12 -5.42 -10.39
CA LEU A 320 -6.75 -6.60 -11.13
C LEU A 320 -5.25 -6.55 -11.39
N CYS A 321 -4.52 -7.54 -10.88
CA CYS A 321 -3.08 -7.63 -11.05
C CYS A 321 -2.71 -8.80 -11.97
N SER A 322 -1.82 -8.58 -12.94
CA SER A 322 -1.10 -9.65 -13.63
C SER A 322 0.24 -9.88 -12.96
N ASN A 323 0.63 -11.15 -12.78
CA ASN A 323 1.88 -11.53 -12.13
C ASN A 323 2.58 -12.70 -12.83
N ARG A 324 3.81 -13.01 -12.39
CA ARG A 324 4.66 -14.07 -12.98
C ARG A 324 4.22 -15.50 -12.65
N ALA A 325 3.26 -15.72 -11.78
CA ALA A 325 2.79 -17.08 -11.47
C ALA A 325 2.20 -17.78 -12.71
N ALA A 326 2.03 -17.03 -13.80
CA ALA A 326 1.50 -17.47 -15.08
C ALA A 326 2.55 -17.76 -16.18
N SER A 327 3.80 -17.28 -16.08
CA SER A 327 4.70 -17.27 -17.23
C SER A 327 5.94 -18.15 -17.07
N CYS A 328 5.79 -19.42 -16.67
CA CYS A 328 6.88 -20.38 -16.80
C CYS A 328 6.42 -21.58 -17.62
N CYS A 329 6.44 -21.44 -18.92
CA CYS A 329 6.69 -22.46 -19.93
C CYS A 329 6.43 -21.84 -21.30
N GLY A 330 7.40 -21.81 -22.16
CA GLY A 330 7.21 -21.53 -23.59
C GLY A 330 6.07 -22.41 -24.11
N GLU A 331 5.20 -21.80 -24.89
CA GLU A 331 4.08 -22.37 -25.65
C GLU A 331 2.65 -22.15 -25.20
N GLU A 332 2.31 -21.53 -24.06
CA GLU A 332 0.90 -21.16 -23.86
C GLU A 332 0.69 -19.71 -23.39
N VAL A 333 0.54 -18.80 -24.37
CA VAL A 333 0.03 -17.43 -24.21
C VAL A 333 -1.40 -17.37 -23.58
N ARG A 334 -1.98 -18.51 -23.22
CA ARG A 334 -3.40 -18.64 -22.86
C ARG A 334 -3.74 -18.73 -21.37
N LYS A 335 -2.74 -18.67 -20.46
CA LYS A 335 -3.04 -18.76 -18.99
C LYS A 335 -2.48 -17.59 -18.23
N TRP A 336 -3.01 -16.40 -18.48
CA TRP A 336 -2.80 -15.27 -17.59
C TRP A 336 -3.61 -15.50 -16.31
N HIS A 337 -2.94 -15.39 -15.17
CA HIS A 337 -3.62 -15.42 -13.89
C HIS A 337 -3.78 -13.98 -13.38
N PHE A 338 -4.98 -13.60 -13.08
CA PHE A 338 -5.30 -12.30 -12.51
C PHE A 338 -5.62 -12.47 -11.03
N CYS A 339 -5.26 -11.48 -10.23
CA CYS A 339 -5.60 -11.42 -8.83
C CYS A 339 -6.58 -10.28 -8.60
N ASP A 340 -7.81 -10.59 -8.21
CA ASP A 340 -8.78 -9.60 -7.73
C ASP A 340 -8.54 -9.36 -6.24
N VAL A 341 -7.96 -8.21 -5.91
CA VAL A 341 -7.60 -7.82 -4.54
C VAL A 341 -8.76 -7.11 -3.82
N SER A 342 -9.87 -6.87 -4.52
CA SER A 342 -11.04 -6.18 -3.97
C SER A 342 -11.99 -7.08 -3.17
N ALA A 343 -11.79 -8.40 -3.19
CA ALA A 343 -12.62 -9.35 -2.47
C ALA A 343 -12.57 -9.08 -0.96
N ARG A 344 -13.73 -8.90 -0.34
CA ARG A 344 -13.83 -8.87 1.13
C ARG A 344 -13.36 -10.22 1.65
N PRO A 345 -12.50 -10.29 2.70
CA PRO A 345 -12.29 -11.54 3.40
C PRO A 345 -13.65 -12.07 3.83
N GLN A 346 -14.02 -13.27 3.41
CA GLN A 346 -15.18 -13.94 3.97
C GLN A 346 -14.86 -14.22 5.44
N VAL A 347 -15.35 -13.37 6.33
CA VAL A 347 -15.36 -13.67 7.77
C VAL A 347 -16.34 -14.83 7.91
N ARG A 348 -15.82 -16.05 8.02
CA ARG A 348 -16.64 -17.18 8.46
C ARG A 348 -17.25 -16.78 9.79
N SER A 349 -18.59 -16.74 9.84
CA SER A 349 -19.40 -16.50 11.01
C SER A 349 -19.09 -17.56 12.08
N GLY A 350 -18.16 -17.25 12.98
CA GLY A 350 -17.72 -18.20 14.03
C GLY A 350 -16.97 -17.56 15.18
N LEU A 351 -16.72 -16.26 15.17
CA LEU A 351 -16.09 -15.56 16.29
C LEU A 351 -17.09 -14.59 16.93
N LYS A 352 -17.62 -15.03 18.09
CA LYS A 352 -18.40 -14.17 19.00
C LYS A 352 -17.62 -12.87 19.26
N SER A 353 -18.29 -11.74 19.05
CA SER A 353 -17.80 -10.40 19.25
C SER A 353 -17.16 -10.24 20.64
N ARG A 354 -15.84 -10.14 20.72
CA ARG A 354 -15.18 -9.52 21.87
C ARG A 354 -14.91 -8.06 21.51
N ARG A 355 -15.46 -7.19 22.32
CA ARG A 355 -15.48 -5.75 22.22
C ARG A 355 -14.09 -5.17 21.99
N THR A 356 -13.98 -4.32 20.98
CA THR A 356 -12.82 -3.52 20.65
C THR A 356 -12.59 -2.44 21.72
N HIS A 357 -11.60 -2.66 22.56
CA HIS A 357 -11.01 -1.65 23.47
C HIS A 357 -9.50 -1.64 23.20
N GLY A 358 -9.03 -0.96 22.18
CA GLY A 358 -7.60 -1.02 21.85
C GLY A 358 -6.96 0.23 21.25
N TRP A 359 -7.74 1.16 20.73
CA TRP A 359 -7.15 2.28 19.97
C TRP A 359 -6.65 3.49 20.81
N ARG A 360 -6.95 3.53 22.13
CA ARG A 360 -6.56 4.67 22.99
C ARG A 360 -5.28 4.46 23.82
N ARG A 361 -4.64 3.28 23.77
CA ARG A 361 -3.44 3.03 24.59
C ARG A 361 -2.10 3.28 23.91
N ALA A 362 -2.03 3.37 22.60
CA ALA A 362 -0.76 3.58 21.91
C ALA A 362 -0.25 5.03 21.96
N GLU A 363 -1.10 6.02 22.18
CA GLU A 363 -0.71 7.42 22.29
C GLU A 363 -0.31 7.87 23.71
N ALA A 364 -0.77 7.18 24.75
CA ALA A 364 -0.52 7.56 26.15
C ALA A 364 0.92 7.30 26.61
N VAL A 365 1.66 6.41 25.93
CA VAL A 365 3.02 6.02 26.33
C VAL A 365 4.08 7.04 25.85
N ARG A 366 3.76 7.91 24.89
CA ARG A 366 4.72 8.91 24.36
C ARG A 366 4.69 10.29 25.02
N ARG A 367 3.73 10.54 25.90
CA ARG A 367 3.68 11.82 26.66
C ARG A 367 3.58 11.49 28.12
N GLY A 368 4.70 11.44 28.83
CA GLY A 368 4.77 11.24 30.27
C GLY A 368 3.93 12.26 31.06
N ARG A 369 2.63 11.98 31.23
CA ARG A 369 1.75 12.70 32.13
C ARG A 369 1.01 11.67 33.00
N ILE A 370 1.27 11.77 34.28
CA ILE A 370 0.60 11.07 35.37
C ILE A 370 -0.90 11.45 35.35
N PRO A 371 -1.85 10.51 35.47
CA PRO A 371 -3.25 10.84 35.45
C PRO A 371 -3.71 11.48 36.76
N ASN A 372 -4.33 12.65 36.66
CA ASN A 372 -5.11 13.26 37.73
C ASN A 372 -6.48 12.57 37.77
N ARG A 373 -6.87 12.06 38.95
CA ARG A 373 -8.19 11.47 39.24
C ARG A 373 -9.20 12.62 39.28
N ASP A 374 -10.42 12.30 38.82
CA ASP A 374 -11.66 13.06 38.91
C ASP A 374 -12.06 13.92 37.70
N ARG A 375 -12.72 13.25 36.73
CA ARG A 375 -13.80 13.82 35.93
C ARG A 375 -14.71 12.72 35.36
N PRO A 376 -16.05 12.92 35.31
CA PRO A 376 -17.01 11.87 34.94
C PRO A 376 -16.97 11.56 33.43
N ALA A 377 -17.26 10.30 33.13
CA ALA A 377 -17.23 9.69 31.81
C ALA A 377 -18.25 10.36 30.86
N SER A 378 -17.74 11.02 29.80
CA SER A 378 -18.56 11.41 28.65
C SER A 378 -18.82 10.16 27.79
N ARG A 379 -20.10 9.92 27.48
CA ARG A 379 -20.59 8.82 26.63
C ARG A 379 -19.98 8.88 25.22
N PRO A 380 -19.61 7.73 24.60
CA PRO A 380 -19.14 7.73 23.23
C PRO A 380 -20.31 8.03 22.27
N TYR A 381 -20.17 9.08 21.46
CA TYR A 381 -21.07 9.37 20.36
C TYR A 381 -21.00 8.23 19.32
N ARG A 382 -22.09 7.47 19.22
CA ARG A 382 -22.33 6.56 18.09
C ARG A 382 -22.94 7.37 16.95
N HIS A 383 -22.15 7.78 15.97
CA HIS A 383 -22.71 8.18 14.68
C HIS A 383 -23.17 6.90 13.96
N ARG A 384 -24.49 6.71 13.85
CA ARG A 384 -25.08 5.77 12.91
C ARG A 384 -24.97 6.41 11.52
N CYS A 385 -24.28 5.76 10.60
CA CYS A 385 -24.43 6.04 9.19
C CYS A 385 -25.84 5.55 8.80
N HIS A 386 -26.82 6.46 8.74
CA HIS A 386 -28.11 6.13 8.15
C HIS A 386 -27.91 6.00 6.64
N GLY A 387 -28.38 4.87 6.08
CA GLY A 387 -28.22 4.52 4.68
C GLY A 387 -29.14 5.31 3.77
N GLU A 388 -28.91 6.60 3.64
CA GLU A 388 -29.38 7.33 2.46
C GLU A 388 -28.26 7.22 1.43
N GLY A 389 -28.54 6.37 0.41
CA GLY A 389 -27.58 6.08 -0.62
C GLY A 389 -27.12 7.34 -1.34
N TYR A 390 -25.87 7.38 -1.69
CA TYR A 390 -25.34 8.28 -2.70
C TYR A 390 -26.08 8.00 -4.02
N ARG A 391 -27.16 8.75 -4.27
CA ARG A 391 -27.79 8.88 -5.58
C ARG A 391 -27.39 10.20 -6.20
#